data_ed862a66e392a64c2e89ef8a3a1da336
#
_entry.id   ed862a66e392a64c2e89ef8a3a1da336
#
_cell.length_a   1.000
_cell.length_b   1.000
_cell.length_c   1.000
_cell.angle_alpha   90.00
_cell.angle_beta   90.00
_cell.angle_gamma   90.00
#
_symmetry.space_group_name_H-M   'P 1'
#
loop_
_entity.id
_entity.type
_entity.pdbx_description
1 polymer ?
#
loop_
_entity_poly.entity_id
_entity_poly.type
_entity_poly.pdbx_seq_one_letter_code
_entity_poly.pdbx_strand_id
1 'polypeptide(L)'
;MAPAASAKSTGGTAFYSHVFPVAGPHWLRGAIGEFGAPRSGGRSHEGFDLVAACGTPLVAVRGGRVLRTGYDPVLYGNYLLIHGEGERRSYFYAHLPRSSPLQRGDLVRTGQRVGAVGDTGNARTVGCHLHFEIHVGGRPVDPEPALRRWDAYS
;
A
#
# COMPACT_ATOMS: atom_id res chain seq x y z
N MET A 1 0.44 11.40 -17.95
CA MET A 1 -0.10 10.63 -17.87
C MET A 1 -1.37 10.67 -17.68
N ALA A 2 -2.00 10.72 -17.95
CA ALA A 2 -3.20 10.86 -17.84
C ALA A 2 -4.07 10.02 -17.52
N PRO A 3 -3.96 9.40 -17.45
CA PRO A 3 -4.62 8.42 -17.05
C PRO A 3 -5.87 8.61 -16.56
N ALA A 4 -5.79 9.10 -15.78
CA ALA A 4 -6.91 9.17 -15.13
C ALA A 4 -8.00 9.29 -15.97
N ALA A 5 -7.73 10.00 -16.74
CA ALA A 5 -8.73 10.20 -17.53
C ALA A 5 -9.58 9.21 -17.58
N SER A 6 -9.02 8.44 -17.76
CA SER A 6 -9.78 7.45 -17.95
C SER A 6 -10.73 7.26 -16.96
N ALA A 7 -10.45 7.44 -15.99
CA ALA A 7 -11.31 7.01 -14.99
C ALA A 7 -12.58 7.69 -15.20
N LYS A 8 -12.69 8.44 -16.15
CA LYS A 8 -13.79 9.05 -16.39
C LYS A 8 -14.83 8.16 -16.56
N SER A 9 -15.67 8.21 -15.98
CA SER A 9 -16.71 7.33 -16.11
C SER A 9 -17.53 7.74 -17.23
N THR A 10 -18.27 6.93 -17.63
CA THR A 10 -19.12 7.21 -18.71
C THR A 10 -20.33 6.65 -18.15
N GLY A 11 -21.35 6.95 -18.40
CA GLY A 11 -22.53 6.35 -17.86
C GLY A 11 -22.82 6.71 -16.44
N GLY A 12 -22.29 7.75 -15.99
CA GLY A 12 -22.61 8.14 -14.65
C GLY A 12 -21.80 7.54 -13.55
N THR A 13 -20.81 6.77 -13.86
CA THR A 13 -20.01 6.16 -12.84
C THR A 13 -19.16 7.24 -12.19
N ALA A 14 -19.03 7.21 -10.90
CA ALA A 14 -18.22 8.20 -10.21
C ALA A 14 -16.74 8.02 -10.53
N PHE A 15 -16.02 9.13 -10.49
CA PHE A 15 -14.59 9.10 -10.73
C PHE A 15 -13.88 9.05 -9.37
N TYR A 16 -13.06 8.09 -9.14
CA TYR A 16 -12.32 7.99 -7.89
C TYR A 16 -10.84 8.20 -8.17
N SER A 17 -10.23 9.11 -7.42
CA SER A 17 -8.82 9.43 -7.60
C SER A 17 -7.89 8.44 -6.92
N HIS A 18 -8.42 7.59 -6.06
CA HIS A 18 -7.65 6.60 -5.32
C HIS A 18 -8.40 5.27 -5.32
N VAL A 19 -7.66 4.19 -5.20
CA VAL A 19 -8.26 2.85 -5.07
C VAL A 19 -7.64 2.12 -3.89
N PHE A 20 -8.32 1.09 -3.39
CA PHE A 20 -7.82 0.30 -2.28
C PHE A 20 -6.58 -0.48 -2.75
N PRO A 21 -5.54 -0.62 -1.91
CA PRO A 21 -4.28 -1.22 -2.35
C PRO A 21 -4.29 -2.72 -2.60
N VAL A 22 -5.26 -3.47 -2.06
CA VAL A 22 -5.32 -4.92 -2.23
C VAL A 22 -6.42 -5.25 -3.22
N ALA A 23 -6.07 -5.88 -4.32
CA ALA A 23 -7.04 -6.19 -5.37
C ALA A 23 -7.49 -7.65 -5.22
N GLY A 24 -8.31 -7.91 -4.22
CA GLY A 24 -8.84 -9.23 -3.94
C GLY A 24 -9.44 -9.31 -2.55
N PRO A 25 -9.91 -10.47 -2.14
CA PRO A 25 -10.49 -10.64 -0.81
C PRO A 25 -9.49 -10.27 0.28
N HIS A 26 -9.94 -9.55 1.26
CA HIS A 26 -9.07 -9.07 2.33
C HIS A 26 -9.89 -8.73 3.56
N TRP A 27 -9.21 -8.51 4.68
CA TRP A 27 -9.85 -7.96 5.86
C TRP A 27 -8.83 -7.17 6.67
N LEU A 28 -9.33 -6.25 7.47
CA LEU A 28 -8.48 -5.41 8.28
C LEU A 28 -8.10 -6.19 9.53
N ARG A 29 -6.81 -6.20 9.85
CA ARG A 29 -6.38 -6.87 11.06
C ARG A 29 -6.91 -6.04 12.24
N GLY A 30 -7.24 -6.69 13.33
CA GLY A 30 -7.77 -6.01 14.49
C GLY A 30 -6.76 -5.11 15.17
N ALA A 31 -6.97 -4.81 16.42
CA ALA A 31 -6.21 -3.79 17.14
C ALA A 31 -4.70 -3.88 16.99
N ILE A 32 -4.13 -5.06 16.91
CA ILE A 32 -2.69 -5.18 16.80
C ILE A 32 -2.19 -4.78 15.42
N GLY A 33 -3.04 -4.66 14.45
CA GLY A 33 -2.65 -4.23 13.12
C GLY A 33 -2.90 -2.76 12.84
N GLU A 34 -3.41 -2.03 13.82
CA GLU A 34 -3.75 -0.64 13.62
C GLU A 34 -2.55 0.29 13.80
N PHE A 35 -2.67 1.49 13.28
CA PHE A 35 -1.63 2.50 13.40
C PHE A 35 -1.46 2.81 14.88
N GLY A 36 -0.21 2.88 15.32
CA GLY A 36 0.10 3.17 16.71
C GLY A 36 0.13 1.97 17.63
N ALA A 37 -0.23 0.78 17.15
CA ALA A 37 -0.21 -0.40 17.99
C ALA A 37 1.23 -0.67 18.47
N PRO A 38 1.42 -1.17 19.69
CA PRO A 38 2.75 -1.40 20.23
C PRO A 38 3.54 -2.43 19.42
N ARG A 39 4.83 -2.22 19.31
CA ARG A 39 5.77 -3.14 18.66
C ARG A 39 6.97 -3.36 19.57
N SER A 40 7.74 -4.40 19.29
CA SER A 40 8.91 -4.70 20.10
C SER A 40 9.91 -3.55 20.05
N GLY A 41 10.69 -3.39 21.09
CA GLY A 41 11.71 -2.36 21.12
C GLY A 41 11.17 -0.98 21.38
N GLY A 42 9.98 -0.85 21.91
CA GLY A 42 9.42 0.47 22.20
C GLY A 42 8.89 1.19 20.99
N ARG A 43 8.87 0.53 19.82
CA ARG A 43 8.35 1.16 18.61
C ARG A 43 6.83 1.10 18.61
N SER A 44 6.21 1.89 17.76
CA SER A 44 4.79 1.75 17.50
C SER A 44 4.61 1.48 16.02
N HIS A 45 3.46 0.90 15.65
CA HIS A 45 3.16 0.52 14.29
C HIS A 45 2.92 1.78 13.46
N GLU A 46 3.69 1.96 12.41
CA GLU A 46 3.61 3.16 11.57
C GLU A 46 2.70 3.01 10.39
N GLY A 47 1.97 1.94 10.30
CA GLY A 47 1.07 1.66 9.20
C GLY A 47 -0.16 0.91 9.65
N PHE A 48 -0.80 0.24 8.70
CA PHE A 48 -1.99 -0.54 8.96
C PHE A 48 -1.83 -1.88 8.24
N ASP A 49 -2.18 -2.97 8.91
CA ASP A 49 -2.01 -4.30 8.34
C ASP A 49 -3.30 -4.79 7.70
N LEU A 50 -3.20 -5.14 6.43
CA LEU A 50 -4.33 -5.66 5.65
C LEU A 50 -4.05 -7.13 5.36
N VAL A 51 -4.89 -8.02 5.86
CA VAL A 51 -4.71 -9.46 5.70
C VAL A 51 -5.33 -9.92 4.40
N ALA A 52 -4.59 -10.71 3.64
CA ALA A 52 -5.08 -11.28 2.39
C ALA A 52 -4.25 -12.52 2.08
N ALA A 53 -4.75 -13.37 1.20
CA ALA A 53 -4.03 -14.58 0.83
C ALA A 53 -2.68 -14.22 0.19
N CYS A 54 -1.69 -15.05 0.44
CA CYS A 54 -0.38 -14.86 -0.17
C CYS A 54 -0.55 -14.81 -1.69
N GLY A 55 0.07 -13.86 -2.34
CA GLY A 55 -0.01 -13.71 -3.78
C GLY A 55 -1.12 -12.81 -4.28
N THR A 56 -2.01 -12.33 -3.41
CA THR A 56 -3.06 -11.41 -3.84
C THR A 56 -2.43 -10.17 -4.45
N PRO A 57 -2.89 -9.71 -5.61
CA PRO A 57 -2.26 -8.55 -6.25
C PRO A 57 -2.39 -7.29 -5.43
N LEU A 58 -1.33 -6.50 -5.46
CA LEU A 58 -1.32 -5.15 -4.88
C LEU A 58 -1.28 -4.15 -6.01
N VAL A 59 -2.01 -3.07 -5.85
CA VAL A 59 -2.12 -2.04 -6.88
C VAL A 59 -1.77 -0.67 -6.32
N ALA A 60 -1.35 0.24 -7.20
CA ALA A 60 -1.03 1.59 -6.77
C ALA A 60 -2.31 2.30 -6.38
N VAL A 61 -2.39 2.77 -5.14
CA VAL A 61 -3.59 3.49 -4.69
C VAL A 61 -3.77 4.79 -5.44
N ARG A 62 -2.69 5.38 -5.89
CA ARG A 62 -2.69 6.61 -6.68
C ARG A 62 -1.51 6.55 -7.63
N GLY A 63 -1.71 6.92 -8.87
CA GLY A 63 -0.62 6.98 -9.83
C GLY A 63 0.42 7.99 -9.41
N GLY A 64 1.62 7.79 -9.85
CA GLY A 64 2.71 8.68 -9.49
C GLY A 64 4.05 8.08 -9.85
N ARG A 65 5.04 8.31 -9.00
CA ARG A 65 6.41 7.93 -9.29
C ARG A 65 6.97 7.07 -8.18
N VAL A 66 7.66 6.01 -8.54
CA VAL A 66 8.34 5.16 -7.57
C VAL A 66 9.52 5.94 -6.99
N LEU A 67 9.53 6.08 -5.68
CA LEU A 67 10.61 6.75 -4.98
C LEU A 67 11.70 5.78 -4.56
N ARG A 68 11.32 4.56 -4.19
CA ARG A 68 12.29 3.61 -3.67
C ARG A 68 11.72 2.19 -3.68
N THR A 69 12.57 1.22 -3.91
CA THR A 69 12.29 -0.18 -3.67
C THR A 69 13.48 -0.74 -2.93
N GLY A 70 13.29 -1.79 -2.17
CA GLY A 70 14.41 -2.39 -1.46
C GLY A 70 14.01 -3.60 -0.68
N TYR A 71 14.95 -4.09 0.12
CA TYR A 71 14.74 -5.25 0.96
C TYR A 71 15.31 -4.97 2.34
N ASP A 72 14.49 -5.13 3.34
CA ASP A 72 14.88 -4.96 4.74
C ASP A 72 14.67 -6.30 5.43
N PRO A 73 15.72 -7.03 5.73
CA PRO A 73 15.56 -8.38 6.27
C PRO A 73 14.98 -8.40 7.69
N VAL A 74 15.04 -7.29 8.39
CA VAL A 74 14.60 -7.24 9.79
C VAL A 74 13.12 -6.89 9.91
N LEU A 75 12.67 -5.88 9.21
CA LEU A 75 11.30 -5.40 9.36
C LEU A 75 10.43 -5.64 8.15
N TYR A 76 10.71 -4.96 7.07
CA TYR A 76 9.75 -4.81 5.99
C TYR A 76 9.83 -5.85 4.89
N GLY A 77 10.91 -6.64 4.84
CA GLY A 77 11.11 -7.53 3.72
C GLY A 77 11.23 -6.72 2.43
N ASN A 78 10.66 -7.22 1.35
CA ASN A 78 10.65 -6.48 0.11
C ASN A 78 9.62 -5.37 0.19
N TYR A 79 10.01 -4.14 -0.15
CA TYR A 79 9.12 -2.99 -0.01
C TYR A 79 9.18 -2.06 -1.21
N LEU A 80 8.18 -1.21 -1.32
CA LEU A 80 8.00 -0.27 -2.41
C LEU A 80 7.40 1.02 -1.86
N LEU A 81 7.93 2.17 -2.27
CA LEU A 81 7.40 3.48 -1.89
C LEU A 81 7.07 4.26 -3.15
N ILE A 82 5.83 4.73 -3.26
CA ILE A 82 5.36 5.49 -4.42
C ILE A 82 4.84 6.84 -3.96
N HIS A 83 5.28 7.91 -4.62
CA HIS A 83 4.75 9.24 -4.34
C HIS A 83 3.55 9.48 -5.24
N GLY A 84 2.43 9.89 -4.65
CA GLY A 84 1.20 10.14 -5.40
C GLY A 84 1.28 11.43 -6.21
N GLU A 85 0.84 11.35 -7.46
CA GLU A 85 0.91 12.50 -8.33
C GLU A 85 -0.03 13.59 -7.88
N GLY A 86 0.47 14.81 -7.78
CA GLY A 86 -0.36 15.96 -7.43
C GLY A 86 -0.76 16.06 -5.97
N GLU A 87 -0.13 15.29 -5.11
CA GLU A 87 -0.47 15.33 -3.69
C GLU A 87 0.79 15.26 -2.85
N ARG A 88 0.66 15.46 -1.55
CA ARG A 88 1.80 15.43 -0.64
C ARG A 88 1.93 14.07 0.03
N ARG A 89 1.30 13.05 -0.49
CA ARG A 89 1.30 11.72 0.10
C ARG A 89 2.20 10.79 -0.66
N SER A 90 2.87 9.91 0.09
CA SER A 90 3.57 8.76 -0.47
C SER A 90 3.01 7.50 0.18
N TYR A 91 3.05 6.41 -0.53
CA TYR A 91 2.44 5.15 -0.10
C TYR A 91 3.48 4.06 -0.05
N PHE A 92 3.56 3.39 1.09
CA PHE A 92 4.56 2.38 1.37
C PHE A 92 3.90 1.01 1.45
N TYR A 93 4.45 0.05 0.71
CA TYR A 93 3.95 -1.32 0.64
C TYR A 93 5.06 -2.25 1.10
N ALA A 94 4.83 -3.07 2.11
CA ALA A 94 5.86 -3.95 2.66
C ALA A 94 5.45 -5.42 2.67
N HIS A 95 6.42 -6.27 2.92
CA HIS A 95 6.30 -7.71 3.00
C HIS A 95 5.99 -8.38 1.66
N LEU A 96 6.35 -7.75 0.55
CA LEU A 96 6.14 -8.35 -0.75
C LEU A 96 6.96 -9.64 -0.87
N PRO A 97 6.46 -10.66 -1.58
CA PRO A 97 7.17 -11.93 -1.67
C PRO A 97 8.48 -11.85 -2.46
N ARG A 98 8.57 -10.89 -3.37
CA ARG A 98 9.77 -10.67 -4.17
C ARG A 98 9.98 -9.20 -4.36
N SER A 99 11.16 -8.82 -4.87
CA SER A 99 11.38 -7.43 -5.20
C SER A 99 10.39 -7.03 -6.28
N SER A 100 9.91 -5.80 -6.19
CA SER A 100 9.04 -5.27 -7.22
C SER A 100 9.83 -5.16 -8.52
N PRO A 101 9.21 -5.41 -9.68
CA PRO A 101 9.88 -5.19 -10.95
C PRO A 101 10.03 -3.72 -11.26
N LEU A 102 9.39 -2.86 -10.48
CA LEU A 102 9.50 -1.42 -10.66
C LEU A 102 10.80 -0.91 -10.08
N GLN A 103 11.29 0.19 -10.63
CA GLN A 103 12.53 0.79 -10.18
C GLN A 103 12.28 2.25 -9.83
N ARG A 104 13.17 2.81 -9.03
CA ARG A 104 13.09 4.21 -8.68
C ARG A 104 12.97 5.05 -9.95
N GLY A 105 12.04 5.97 -9.94
CA GLY A 105 11.78 6.84 -11.08
C GLY A 105 10.69 6.37 -12.01
N ASP A 106 10.29 5.11 -11.93
CA ASP A 106 9.24 4.60 -12.81
C ASP A 106 7.91 5.30 -12.50
N LEU A 107 7.12 5.49 -13.54
CA LEU A 107 5.79 6.05 -13.39
C LEU A 107 4.78 4.91 -13.32
N VAL A 108 3.78 5.07 -12.48
CA VAL A 108 2.70 4.09 -12.35
C VAL A 108 1.36 4.79 -12.45
N ARG A 109 0.34 4.05 -12.84
CA ARG A 109 -1.03 4.57 -12.91
C ARG A 109 -1.82 4.09 -11.70
N THR A 110 -2.83 4.85 -11.33
CA THR A 110 -3.76 4.42 -10.29
C THR A 110 -4.35 3.06 -10.69
N GLY A 111 -4.30 2.11 -9.79
CA GLY A 111 -4.80 0.76 -10.04
C GLY A 111 -3.84 -0.18 -10.74
N GLN A 112 -2.67 0.30 -11.13
CA GLN A 112 -1.69 -0.55 -11.78
C GLN A 112 -1.12 -1.55 -10.78
N ARG A 113 -0.96 -2.79 -11.18
CA ARG A 113 -0.38 -3.79 -10.31
C ARG A 113 1.07 -3.44 -10.01
N VAL A 114 1.45 -3.45 -8.75
CA VAL A 114 2.80 -3.08 -8.32
C VAL A 114 3.49 -4.17 -7.51
N GLY A 115 2.78 -5.22 -7.13
CA GLY A 115 3.36 -6.29 -6.35
C GLY A 115 2.30 -7.28 -5.92
N ALA A 116 2.58 -8.01 -4.86
CA ALA A 116 1.66 -9.00 -4.32
C ALA A 116 1.82 -9.07 -2.80
N VAL A 117 0.81 -9.60 -2.14
CA VAL A 117 0.84 -9.82 -0.70
C VAL A 117 1.80 -10.96 -0.40
N GLY A 118 2.67 -10.77 0.56
CA GLY A 118 3.62 -11.80 0.97
C GLY A 118 3.85 -11.77 2.47
N ASP A 119 4.94 -12.37 2.89
CA ASP A 119 5.28 -12.44 4.31
C ASP A 119 6.77 -12.27 4.57
N THR A 120 7.48 -11.56 3.72
CA THR A 120 8.92 -11.35 3.92
C THR A 120 9.18 -10.38 5.07
N GLY A 121 10.39 -10.36 5.56
CA GLY A 121 10.73 -9.55 6.72
C GLY A 121 10.15 -10.14 7.98
N ASN A 122 9.70 -9.31 8.90
CA ASN A 122 9.17 -9.81 10.17
C ASN A 122 7.76 -10.39 10.05
N ALA A 123 7.15 -10.36 8.86
CA ALA A 123 5.87 -10.99 8.66
C ALA A 123 6.00 -12.51 8.58
N ARG A 124 7.24 -13.02 8.43
CA ARG A 124 7.47 -14.44 8.28
C ARG A 124 6.82 -15.30 9.36
N THR A 125 6.77 -14.81 10.58
CA THR A 125 6.19 -15.55 11.69
C THR A 125 4.75 -15.17 11.98
N VAL A 126 4.18 -14.24 11.20
CA VAL A 126 2.83 -13.76 11.43
C VAL A 126 1.89 -14.24 10.35
N GLY A 127 2.34 -14.32 9.12
CA GLY A 127 1.53 -14.73 8.00
C GLY A 127 1.41 -13.63 6.96
N CYS A 128 0.88 -13.96 5.81
CA CYS A 128 0.78 -13.01 4.71
C CYS A 128 -0.15 -11.86 5.01
N HIS A 129 0.32 -10.67 4.80
CA HIS A 129 -0.47 -9.47 4.91
C HIS A 129 0.28 -8.32 4.22
N LEU A 130 -0.42 -7.25 3.93
CA LEU A 130 0.22 -6.04 3.46
C LEU A 130 0.36 -5.10 4.65
N HIS A 131 1.60 -4.67 4.91
CA HIS A 131 1.82 -3.56 5.83
C HIS A 131 1.82 -2.31 4.95
N PHE A 132 0.87 -1.44 5.16
CA PHE A 132 0.66 -0.27 4.30
C PHE A 132 0.81 1.01 5.12
N GLU A 133 1.60 1.95 4.59
CA GLU A 133 1.76 3.24 5.27
C GLU A 133 1.41 4.37 4.32
N ILE A 134 0.91 5.45 4.88
CA ILE A 134 0.74 6.70 4.17
C ILE A 134 1.67 7.69 4.84
N HIS A 135 2.52 8.32 4.05
CA HIS A 135 3.43 9.35 4.55
C HIS A 135 2.98 10.70 4.00
N VAL A 136 2.93 11.70 4.86
CA VAL A 136 2.63 13.07 4.46
C VAL A 136 3.83 13.92 4.87
N GLY A 137 4.50 14.51 3.89
CA GLY A 137 5.70 15.26 4.18
C GLY A 137 6.79 14.40 4.81
N GLY A 138 6.83 13.13 4.44
CA GLY A 138 7.83 12.20 4.97
C GLY A 138 7.49 11.58 6.30
N ARG A 139 6.33 11.87 6.87
CA ARG A 139 5.94 11.32 8.17
C ARG A 139 4.78 10.36 8.04
N PRO A 140 4.80 9.22 8.72
CA PRO A 140 3.68 8.29 8.66
C PRO A 140 2.46 8.88 9.39
N VAL A 141 1.30 8.69 8.80
CA VAL A 141 0.02 9.11 9.38
C VAL A 141 -0.91 7.91 9.38
N ASP A 142 -1.97 7.94 10.18
CA ASP A 142 -2.91 6.83 10.27
C ASP A 142 -3.60 6.61 8.92
N PRO A 143 -3.40 5.47 8.28
CA PRO A 143 -4.02 5.22 6.97
C PRO A 143 -5.47 4.76 7.06
N GLU A 144 -5.95 4.42 8.24
CA GLU A 144 -7.27 3.79 8.36
C GLU A 144 -8.42 4.58 7.76
N PRO A 145 -8.56 5.89 8.01
CA PRO A 145 -9.68 6.62 7.43
C PRO A 145 -9.68 6.56 5.90
N ALA A 146 -8.51 6.67 5.28
CA ALA A 146 -8.41 6.60 3.84
C ALA A 146 -8.70 5.20 3.34
N LEU A 147 -8.14 4.18 4.00
CA LEU A 147 -8.36 2.80 3.59
C LEU A 147 -9.84 2.43 3.64
N ARG A 148 -10.54 2.82 4.71
CA ARG A 148 -11.95 2.49 4.79
C ARG A 148 -12.77 3.22 3.73
N ARG A 149 -12.37 4.43 3.39
CA ARG A 149 -13.08 5.16 2.35
C ARG A 149 -12.86 4.49 1.00
N TRP A 150 -11.62 4.09 0.70
CA TRP A 150 -11.33 3.46 -0.58
C TRP A 150 -11.95 2.06 -0.68
N ASP A 151 -12.00 1.34 0.43
CA ASP A 151 -12.57 0.00 0.44
C ASP A 151 -14.07 0.04 0.17
N ALA A 152 -14.73 1.11 0.54
CA ALA A 152 -16.19 1.21 0.40
C ALA A 152 -16.65 1.27 -1.06
N TYR A 153 -15.76 1.63 -1.98
CA TYR A 153 -16.16 1.71 -3.38
C TYR A 153 -15.26 0.89 -4.32
N SER A 154 -14.35 0.08 -3.80
CA SER A 154 -13.44 -0.72 -4.62
C SER A 154 -13.96 -2.11 -4.89
#